data_1ee72ff3c20c62b58e1f1cf20f2df15f
#
_entry.id   1ee72ff3c20c62b58e1f1cf20f2df15f
#
_cell.length_a   1.000
_cell.length_b   1.000
_cell.length_c   1.000
_cell.angle_alpha   90.00
_cell.angle_beta   90.00
_cell.angle_gamma   90.00
#
_symmetry.space_group_name_H-M   'P 1'
#
loop_
_entity.id
_entity.type
_entity.pdbx_description
1 polymer ?
#
loop_
_entity_poly.entity_id
_entity_poly.type
_entity_poly.pdbx_seq_one_letter_code
_entity_poly.pdbx_strand_id
1 'polypeptide(L)'
;MKDNVTFRRSALCVIMLTAVLGGCASMDQFSCDMHETSMRGVKPQTTYQVVEPKPGLSVPRALPSGSVAQATTYSMNFKPGFTKPCSTLTLNKDVVLLRSDDPDVVITEVREMYAEDGTLIIPASQDITEQVRKSGHYLATTPLPIPKTAPPGKYKVISKLLFERRGDRRPPVQIARAEGFFYIIPPQ
;
A
#
# COMPACT_ATOMS: atom_id res chain seq x y z
N MET A 1 56.75 -28.75 43.53
CA MET A 1 55.32 -28.49 43.52
C MET A 1 55.10 -27.15 42.83
N LYS A 2 55.06 -27.19 41.50
CA LYS A 2 54.65 -26.06 40.61
C LYS A 2 54.03 -26.74 39.43
N ASP A 3 52.92 -26.30 38.98
CA ASP A 3 52.21 -26.57 37.73
C ASP A 3 50.76 -27.01 37.95
N ASN A 4 49.87 -26.02 37.98
CA ASN A 4 48.43 -26.26 37.66
C ASN A 4 47.63 -24.95 37.70
N VAL A 5 48.05 -23.90 36.97
CA VAL A 5 47.19 -22.66 36.88
C VAL A 5 46.89 -22.19 35.45
N THR A 6 47.48 -22.80 34.41
CA THR A 6 47.46 -22.23 33.05
C THR A 6 46.32 -22.77 32.17
N PHE A 7 45.49 -23.76 32.61
CA PHE A 7 44.53 -24.41 31.69
C PHE A 7 43.07 -23.94 31.82
N ARG A 8 42.79 -23.05 32.78
CA ARG A 8 41.39 -22.56 33.00
C ARG A 8 41.02 -21.27 32.27
N ARG A 9 41.96 -20.56 31.66
CA ARG A 9 41.65 -19.27 30.98
C ARG A 9 41.27 -19.38 29.52
N SER A 10 41.62 -20.47 28.82
CA SER A 10 41.33 -20.65 27.39
C SER A 10 39.92 -21.20 27.10
N ALA A 11 39.26 -21.86 28.06
CA ALA A 11 37.90 -22.40 27.87
C ALA A 11 36.80 -21.35 27.98
N LEU A 12 37.04 -20.24 28.69
CA LEU A 12 36.01 -19.18 28.85
C LEU A 12 35.89 -18.24 27.64
N CYS A 13 36.95 -18.06 26.85
CA CYS A 13 36.91 -17.22 25.64
C CYS A 13 36.17 -17.86 24.46
N VAL A 14 36.13 -19.20 24.35
CA VAL A 14 35.46 -19.88 23.25
C VAL A 14 33.94 -19.87 23.40
N ILE A 15 33.43 -19.84 24.63
CA ILE A 15 31.96 -19.83 24.89
C ILE A 15 31.36 -18.43 24.63
N MET A 16 32.14 -17.35 24.77
CA MET A 16 31.63 -16.01 24.49
C MET A 16 31.56 -15.68 22.97
N LEU A 17 32.33 -16.36 22.11
CA LEU A 17 32.33 -16.08 20.67
C LEU A 17 31.14 -16.73 19.92
N THR A 18 30.56 -17.79 20.46
CA THR A 18 29.41 -18.47 19.82
C THR A 18 28.06 -17.81 20.13
N ALA A 19 27.95 -16.99 21.16
CA ALA A 19 26.72 -16.28 21.51
C ALA A 19 26.45 -15.05 20.62
N VAL A 20 27.44 -14.53 19.90
CA VAL A 20 27.27 -13.30 19.08
C VAL A 20 26.75 -13.60 17.68
N LEU A 21 26.89 -14.81 17.17
CA LEU A 21 26.43 -15.18 15.83
C LEU A 21 24.94 -15.59 15.77
N GLY A 22 24.29 -15.85 16.90
CA GLY A 22 22.87 -16.20 16.97
C GLY A 22 21.91 -15.01 17.08
N GLY A 23 22.43 -13.79 17.29
CA GLY A 23 21.59 -12.62 17.63
C GLY A 23 20.87 -11.97 16.45
N CYS A 24 21.44 -12.04 15.24
CA CYS A 24 20.86 -11.32 14.10
C CYS A 24 19.57 -11.98 13.56
N ALA A 25 19.52 -13.30 13.48
CA ALA A 25 18.35 -14.03 12.99
C ALA A 25 17.12 -13.88 13.91
N SER A 26 17.35 -13.75 15.22
CA SER A 26 16.27 -13.58 16.21
C SER A 26 15.66 -12.18 16.17
N MET A 27 16.43 -11.15 15.83
CA MET A 27 15.91 -9.77 15.73
C MET A 27 15.03 -9.58 14.49
N ASP A 28 15.39 -10.16 13.35
CA ASP A 28 14.57 -10.08 12.13
C ASP A 28 13.25 -10.82 12.30
N GLN A 29 13.26 -11.98 12.93
CA GLN A 29 12.05 -12.74 13.22
C GLN A 29 11.13 -12.00 14.19
N PHE A 30 11.68 -11.43 15.26
CA PHE A 30 10.92 -10.63 16.23
C PHE A 30 10.30 -9.39 15.56
N SER A 31 11.04 -8.71 14.70
CA SER A 31 10.55 -7.55 13.93
C SER A 31 9.38 -7.94 13.00
N CYS A 32 9.47 -9.11 12.35
CA CYS A 32 8.43 -9.61 11.49
C CYS A 32 7.14 -9.97 12.27
N ASP A 33 7.27 -10.66 13.39
CA ASP A 33 6.13 -11.03 14.23
C ASP A 33 5.44 -9.79 14.84
N MET A 34 6.21 -8.75 15.19
CA MET A 34 5.65 -7.45 15.58
C MET A 34 4.90 -6.78 14.42
N HIS A 35 5.44 -6.80 13.22
CA HIS A 35 4.79 -6.24 12.04
C HIS A 35 3.44 -6.95 11.78
N GLU A 36 3.41 -8.26 11.78
CA GLU A 36 2.17 -9.04 11.59
C GLU A 36 1.14 -8.75 12.69
N THR A 37 1.59 -8.67 13.94
CA THR A 37 0.72 -8.35 15.07
C THR A 37 0.12 -6.95 14.95
N SER A 38 0.92 -5.96 14.56
CA SER A 38 0.46 -4.58 14.38
C SER A 38 -0.51 -4.42 13.20
N MET A 39 -0.39 -5.28 12.19
CA MET A 39 -1.24 -5.24 10.98
C MET A 39 -2.45 -6.16 11.06
N ARG A 40 -2.57 -6.98 12.10
CA ARG A 40 -3.69 -7.91 12.26
C ARG A 40 -5.03 -7.15 12.39
N GLY A 41 -5.94 -7.41 11.45
CA GLY A 41 -7.25 -6.75 11.41
C GLY A 41 -7.24 -5.31 10.87
N VAL A 42 -6.09 -4.75 10.54
CA VAL A 42 -6.00 -3.43 9.92
C VAL A 42 -6.31 -3.55 8.43
N LYS A 43 -7.38 -2.87 8.00
CA LYS A 43 -7.69 -2.75 6.56
C LYS A 43 -6.89 -1.57 5.99
N PRO A 44 -6.07 -1.80 4.95
CA PRO A 44 -5.34 -0.72 4.30
C PRO A 44 -6.31 0.34 3.75
N GLN A 45 -6.21 1.56 4.24
CA GLN A 45 -7.02 2.68 3.80
C GLN A 45 -6.19 3.65 2.97
N THR A 46 -6.80 4.20 1.92
CA THR A 46 -6.24 5.29 1.14
C THR A 46 -6.54 6.62 1.83
N THR A 47 -5.53 7.47 1.91
CA THR A 47 -5.68 8.86 2.34
C THR A 47 -5.48 9.77 1.13
N TYR A 48 -6.49 10.57 0.81
CA TYR A 48 -6.45 11.57 -0.25
C TYR A 48 -6.19 12.95 0.34
N GLN A 49 -5.28 13.70 -0.30
CA GLN A 49 -4.96 15.06 0.07
C GLN A 49 -5.07 15.95 -1.18
N VAL A 50 -5.82 17.05 -1.05
CA VAL A 50 -5.90 18.06 -2.11
C VAL A 50 -4.55 18.78 -2.19
N VAL A 51 -4.09 18.99 -3.41
CA VAL A 51 -2.82 19.70 -3.69
C VAL A 51 -3.02 20.72 -4.78
N GLU A 52 -2.14 21.71 -4.84
CA GLU A 52 -2.11 22.62 -5.97
C GLU A 52 -1.69 21.87 -7.24
N PRO A 53 -2.36 22.14 -8.36
CA PRO A 53 -1.97 21.54 -9.64
C PRO A 53 -0.53 21.86 -9.98
N LYS A 54 0.23 20.86 -10.41
CA LYS A 54 1.59 21.06 -10.90
C LYS A 54 1.58 21.98 -12.13
N PRO A 55 2.66 22.74 -12.38
CA PRO A 55 2.80 23.53 -13.61
C PRO A 55 2.54 22.65 -14.85
N GLY A 56 1.63 23.09 -15.72
CA GLY A 56 1.22 22.35 -16.91
C GLY A 56 0.08 21.34 -16.70
N LEU A 57 -0.32 21.03 -15.46
CA LEU A 57 -1.51 20.23 -15.18
C LEU A 57 -2.72 21.15 -15.13
N SER A 58 -3.63 21.00 -16.09
CA SER A 58 -4.90 21.74 -16.10
C SER A 58 -5.97 20.95 -15.39
N VAL A 59 -6.54 21.52 -14.33
CA VAL A 59 -7.80 21.03 -13.77
C VAL A 59 -8.93 21.70 -14.54
N PRO A 60 -9.74 20.95 -15.30
CA PRO A 60 -10.87 21.54 -16.02
C PRO A 60 -11.82 22.24 -15.04
N ARG A 61 -12.40 23.35 -15.47
CA ARG A 61 -13.27 24.18 -14.59
C ARG A 61 -14.70 23.67 -14.48
N ALA A 62 -15.13 22.83 -15.41
CA ALA A 62 -16.50 22.32 -15.45
C ALA A 62 -16.54 20.87 -15.87
N LEU A 63 -17.54 20.16 -15.34
CA LEU A 63 -17.91 18.84 -15.80
C LEU A 63 -18.51 18.91 -17.21
N PRO A 64 -18.30 17.88 -18.04
CA PRO A 64 -19.05 17.72 -19.26
C PRO A 64 -20.56 17.67 -18.98
N SER A 65 -21.37 18.14 -19.95
CA SER A 65 -22.83 18.12 -19.83
C SER A 65 -23.32 16.70 -19.55
N GLY A 66 -24.16 16.55 -18.53
CA GLY A 66 -24.73 15.27 -18.11
C GLY A 66 -23.81 14.40 -17.24
N SER A 67 -22.57 14.80 -17.02
CA SER A 67 -21.65 14.09 -16.10
C SER A 67 -21.81 14.58 -14.67
N VAL A 68 -21.69 13.67 -13.72
CA VAL A 68 -21.78 13.96 -12.26
C VAL A 68 -20.41 13.90 -11.60
N ALA A 69 -19.55 13.03 -12.11
CA ALA A 69 -18.15 12.90 -11.70
C ALA A 69 -17.31 12.40 -12.87
N GLN A 70 -16.06 12.84 -12.96
CA GLN A 70 -15.09 12.42 -13.95
C GLN A 70 -13.68 12.55 -13.40
N ALA A 71 -12.84 11.56 -13.62
CA ALA A 71 -11.41 11.72 -13.42
C ALA A 71 -10.72 11.92 -14.78
N THR A 72 -9.98 13.02 -14.91
CA THR A 72 -9.23 13.34 -16.15
C THR A 72 -7.80 12.81 -16.11
N THR A 73 -7.28 12.59 -14.90
CA THR A 73 -6.01 11.91 -14.66
C THR A 73 -6.23 10.92 -13.53
N TYR A 74 -5.76 9.71 -13.71
CA TYR A 74 -5.65 8.72 -12.65
C TYR A 74 -4.47 7.82 -12.91
N SER A 75 -3.42 8.00 -12.15
CA SER A 75 -2.20 7.20 -12.24
C SER A 75 -1.79 6.67 -10.87
N MET A 76 -1.00 5.61 -10.87
CA MET A 76 -0.49 5.01 -9.65
C MET A 76 0.93 4.50 -9.83
N ASN A 77 1.70 4.52 -8.74
CA ASN A 77 3.03 3.93 -8.70
C ASN A 77 3.38 3.45 -7.29
N PHE A 78 4.38 2.60 -7.22
CA PHE A 78 4.99 2.13 -5.98
C PHE A 78 6.39 2.74 -5.83
N LYS A 79 6.72 3.22 -4.61
CA LYS A 79 8.05 3.72 -4.28
C LYS A 79 8.49 3.18 -2.92
N PRO A 80 9.50 2.29 -2.90
CA PRO A 80 10.17 1.65 -4.05
C PRO A 80 9.24 0.70 -4.80
N GLY A 81 9.59 0.31 -6.03
CA GLY A 81 8.83 -0.67 -6.81
C GLY A 81 9.04 -2.12 -6.38
N PHE A 82 9.76 -2.35 -5.30
CA PHE A 82 10.03 -3.65 -4.70
C PHE A 82 10.01 -3.58 -3.18
N THR A 83 9.78 -4.74 -2.55
CA THR A 83 9.71 -4.85 -1.10
C THR A 83 10.07 -6.27 -0.64
N LYS A 84 10.17 -6.49 0.67
CA LYS A 84 10.38 -7.79 1.30
C LYS A 84 9.12 -8.23 2.06
N PRO A 85 8.95 -9.51 2.35
CA PRO A 85 7.98 -9.93 3.37
C PRO A 85 8.18 -9.17 4.69
N CYS A 86 7.15 -9.07 5.51
CA CYS A 86 7.16 -8.35 6.79
C CYS A 86 7.48 -6.85 6.65
N SER A 87 6.99 -6.21 5.63
CA SER A 87 7.19 -4.78 5.39
C SER A 87 5.89 -4.10 4.95
N THR A 88 5.91 -2.78 4.91
CA THR A 88 4.80 -2.01 4.34
C THR A 88 5.28 -1.31 3.07
N LEU A 89 4.59 -1.57 1.97
CA LEU A 89 4.80 -0.89 0.69
C LEU A 89 3.81 0.26 0.57
N THR A 90 4.24 1.39 0.02
CA THR A 90 3.36 2.53 -0.21
C THR A 90 2.93 2.60 -1.68
N LEU A 91 1.63 2.53 -1.90
CA LEU A 91 1.01 2.83 -3.19
C LEU A 91 0.67 4.31 -3.23
N ASN A 92 1.26 5.03 -4.19
CA ASN A 92 0.98 6.44 -4.44
C ASN A 92 0.09 6.58 -5.67
N LYS A 93 -0.85 7.54 -5.61
CA LYS A 93 -1.78 7.85 -6.69
C LYS A 93 -1.79 9.35 -6.95
N ASP A 94 -2.05 9.70 -8.20
CA ASP A 94 -2.19 11.07 -8.68
C ASP A 94 -3.53 11.16 -9.42
N VAL A 95 -4.42 12.03 -8.98
CA VAL A 95 -5.82 12.07 -9.40
C VAL A 95 -6.25 13.50 -9.67
N VAL A 96 -6.73 13.79 -10.87
CA VAL A 96 -7.50 14.98 -11.15
C VAL A 96 -8.96 14.61 -11.27
N LEU A 97 -9.75 15.02 -10.29
CA LEU A 97 -11.16 14.68 -10.16
C LEU A 97 -12.03 15.93 -10.34
N LEU A 98 -13.02 15.80 -11.18
CA LEU A 98 -14.15 16.71 -11.29
C LEU A 98 -15.38 16.03 -10.71
N ARG A 99 -16.15 16.75 -9.89
CA ARG A 99 -17.41 16.25 -9.38
C ARG A 99 -18.40 17.40 -9.19
N SER A 100 -19.70 17.07 -9.22
CA SER A 100 -20.75 18.00 -8.82
C SER A 100 -20.78 18.18 -7.30
N ASP A 101 -21.34 19.27 -6.84
CA ASP A 101 -21.58 19.52 -5.41
C ASP A 101 -22.82 18.78 -4.87
N ASP A 102 -23.38 17.87 -5.67
CA ASP A 102 -24.55 17.04 -5.29
C ASP A 102 -24.17 16.15 -4.08
N PRO A 103 -24.83 16.30 -2.92
CA PRO A 103 -24.51 15.55 -1.70
C PRO A 103 -24.81 14.07 -1.81
N ASP A 104 -25.64 13.66 -2.77
CA ASP A 104 -25.98 12.26 -2.98
C ASP A 104 -24.94 11.51 -3.82
N VAL A 105 -23.93 12.20 -4.34
CA VAL A 105 -22.83 11.58 -5.08
C VAL A 105 -21.86 10.93 -4.11
N VAL A 106 -21.76 9.62 -4.21
CA VAL A 106 -20.80 8.78 -3.48
C VAL A 106 -19.68 8.37 -4.41
N ILE A 107 -18.45 8.52 -3.96
CA ILE A 107 -17.25 8.07 -4.70
C ILE A 107 -16.55 6.97 -3.91
N THR A 108 -16.43 5.82 -4.54
CA THR A 108 -15.80 4.63 -3.95
C THR A 108 -14.53 4.27 -4.71
N GLU A 109 -13.47 4.03 -3.99
CA GLU A 109 -12.27 3.40 -4.53
C GLU A 109 -12.34 1.88 -4.33
N VAL A 110 -12.17 1.12 -5.43
CA VAL A 110 -12.03 -0.33 -5.40
C VAL A 110 -10.61 -0.68 -5.80
N ARG A 111 -9.94 -1.52 -5.00
CA ARG A 111 -8.60 -2.03 -5.26
C ARG A 111 -8.62 -3.54 -5.33
N GLU A 112 -7.94 -4.07 -6.32
CA GLU A 112 -7.78 -5.50 -6.54
C GLU A 112 -6.28 -5.79 -6.67
N MET A 113 -5.76 -6.72 -5.87
CA MET A 113 -4.38 -7.17 -5.95
C MET A 113 -4.33 -8.57 -6.52
N TYR A 114 -3.46 -8.78 -7.49
CA TYR A 114 -3.28 -10.04 -8.18
C TYR A 114 -1.84 -10.52 -8.07
N ALA A 115 -1.66 -11.82 -7.90
CA ALA A 115 -0.37 -12.49 -8.07
C ALA A 115 -0.01 -12.58 -9.55
N GLU A 116 1.20 -13.04 -9.85
CA GLU A 116 1.72 -13.17 -11.21
C GLU A 116 0.92 -14.16 -12.06
N ASP A 117 0.38 -15.21 -11.47
CA ASP A 117 -0.50 -16.20 -12.10
C ASP A 117 -1.93 -15.69 -12.38
N GLY A 118 -2.23 -14.45 -11.99
CA GLY A 118 -3.54 -13.84 -12.14
C GLY A 118 -4.51 -14.14 -10.99
N THR A 119 -4.09 -14.84 -9.94
CA THR A 119 -4.91 -15.10 -8.76
C THR A 119 -5.21 -13.79 -8.02
N LEU A 120 -6.50 -13.51 -7.79
CA LEU A 120 -6.95 -12.39 -6.95
C LEU A 120 -6.64 -12.69 -5.48
N ILE A 121 -5.79 -11.85 -4.87
CA ILE A 121 -5.35 -12.01 -3.48
C ILE A 121 -6.24 -11.23 -2.53
N ILE A 122 -6.42 -9.93 -2.78
CA ILE A 122 -7.13 -9.01 -1.90
C ILE A 122 -8.04 -8.11 -2.74
N PRO A 123 -9.35 -8.19 -2.58
CA PRO A 123 -10.27 -7.13 -2.95
C PRO A 123 -10.42 -6.18 -1.77
N ALA A 124 -10.42 -4.88 -2.02
CA ALA A 124 -10.68 -3.85 -1.03
C ALA A 124 -11.56 -2.77 -1.63
N SER A 125 -12.50 -2.26 -0.85
CA SER A 125 -13.37 -1.14 -1.23
C SER A 125 -13.38 -0.12 -0.11
N GLN A 126 -13.35 1.17 -0.48
CA GLN A 126 -13.35 2.29 0.47
C GLN A 126 -14.18 3.44 -0.08
N ASP A 127 -15.15 3.91 0.70
CA ASP A 127 -15.82 5.19 0.44
C ASP A 127 -14.81 6.32 0.71
N ILE A 128 -14.55 7.12 -0.32
CA ILE A 128 -13.62 8.25 -0.26
C ILE A 128 -14.34 9.59 -0.43
N THR A 129 -15.67 9.60 -0.46
CA THR A 129 -16.51 10.78 -0.73
C THR A 129 -16.10 11.97 0.11
N GLU A 130 -15.89 11.76 1.40
CA GLU A 130 -15.53 12.81 2.35
C GLU A 130 -14.13 13.38 2.13
N GLN A 131 -13.23 12.58 1.55
CA GLN A 131 -11.86 12.99 1.28
C GLN A 131 -11.74 13.77 -0.04
N VAL A 132 -12.66 13.55 -0.96
CA VAL A 132 -12.66 14.16 -2.30
C VAL A 132 -13.94 14.99 -2.56
N ARG A 133 -14.32 15.82 -1.59
CA ARG A 133 -15.59 16.60 -1.61
C ARG A 133 -15.68 17.61 -2.74
N LYS A 134 -14.57 18.09 -3.26
CA LYS A 134 -14.49 19.14 -4.27
C LYS A 134 -13.77 18.64 -5.51
N SER A 135 -14.03 19.30 -6.64
CA SER A 135 -13.16 19.15 -7.82
C SER A 135 -11.76 19.64 -7.51
N GLY A 136 -10.73 18.90 -7.95
CA GLY A 136 -9.35 19.26 -7.66
C GLY A 136 -8.32 18.24 -8.09
N HIS A 137 -7.07 18.58 -7.81
CA HIS A 137 -5.94 17.67 -7.92
C HIS A 137 -5.66 17.05 -6.56
N TYR A 138 -5.56 15.75 -6.51
CA TYR A 138 -5.36 14.97 -5.30
C TYR A 138 -4.15 14.06 -5.43
N LEU A 139 -3.33 14.03 -4.41
CA LEU A 139 -2.37 12.97 -4.18
C LEU A 139 -2.94 12.03 -3.12
N ALA A 140 -2.76 10.73 -3.34
CA ALA A 140 -3.26 9.75 -2.40
C ALA A 140 -2.21 8.69 -2.10
N THR A 141 -2.21 8.21 -0.87
CA THR A 141 -1.31 7.16 -0.40
C THR A 141 -2.10 6.03 0.23
N THR A 142 -1.67 4.80 -0.05
CA THR A 142 -2.23 3.60 0.57
C THR A 142 -1.10 2.75 1.11
N PRO A 143 -1.01 2.52 2.42
CA PRO A 143 -0.08 1.54 2.97
C PRO A 143 -0.58 0.13 2.63
N LEU A 144 0.29 -0.69 2.08
CA LEU A 144 0.03 -2.10 1.78
C LEU A 144 0.94 -2.97 2.65
N PRO A 145 0.42 -3.57 3.72
CA PRO A 145 1.19 -4.50 4.53
C PRO A 145 1.46 -5.77 3.74
N ILE A 146 2.72 -6.18 3.72
CA ILE A 146 3.18 -7.40 3.07
C ILE A 146 3.41 -8.45 4.16
N PRO A 147 2.61 -9.51 4.21
CA PRO A 147 2.73 -10.54 5.24
C PRO A 147 4.02 -11.35 5.08
N LYS A 148 4.42 -12.03 6.16
CA LYS A 148 5.57 -12.96 6.19
C LYS A 148 5.46 -14.06 5.14
N THR A 149 4.25 -14.51 4.90
CA THR A 149 3.93 -15.61 3.99
C THR A 149 3.79 -15.19 2.53
N ALA A 150 3.96 -13.90 2.21
CA ALA A 150 3.84 -13.43 0.84
C ALA A 150 4.94 -14.02 -0.05
N PRO A 151 4.59 -14.80 -1.10
CA PRO A 151 5.57 -15.38 -1.99
C PRO A 151 6.37 -14.32 -2.75
N PRO A 152 7.67 -14.53 -2.98
CA PRO A 152 8.42 -13.71 -3.92
C PRO A 152 7.80 -13.78 -5.32
N GLY A 153 7.80 -12.66 -6.05
CA GLY A 153 7.25 -12.60 -7.41
C GLY A 153 6.73 -11.21 -7.75
N LYS A 154 6.13 -11.11 -8.93
CA LYS A 154 5.50 -9.90 -9.45
C LYS A 154 4.04 -9.84 -9.03
N TYR A 155 3.63 -8.67 -8.58
CA TYR A 155 2.26 -8.40 -8.17
C TYR A 155 1.70 -7.24 -8.98
N LYS A 156 0.41 -7.33 -9.32
CA LYS A 156 -0.33 -6.27 -10.00
C LYS A 156 -1.43 -5.74 -9.08
N VAL A 157 -1.54 -4.42 -8.99
CA VAL A 157 -2.68 -3.76 -8.35
C VAL A 157 -3.46 -3.00 -9.39
N ILE A 158 -4.77 -3.18 -9.39
CA ILE A 158 -5.73 -2.39 -10.16
C ILE A 158 -6.53 -1.55 -9.18
N SER A 159 -6.59 -0.25 -9.41
CA SER A 159 -7.43 0.66 -8.65
C SER A 159 -8.45 1.31 -9.57
N LYS A 160 -9.71 1.32 -9.15
CA LYS A 160 -10.86 1.87 -9.88
C LYS A 160 -11.53 2.92 -9.02
N LEU A 161 -11.92 4.04 -9.60
CA LEU A 161 -12.83 4.98 -8.99
C LEU A 161 -14.22 4.75 -9.56
N LEU A 162 -15.16 4.53 -8.69
CA LEU A 162 -16.56 4.33 -9.02
C LEU A 162 -17.35 5.49 -8.46
N PHE A 163 -18.41 5.94 -9.16
CA PHE A 163 -19.39 6.81 -8.56
C PHE A 163 -20.78 6.18 -8.63
N GLU A 164 -21.60 6.50 -7.64
CA GLU A 164 -23.01 6.20 -7.60
C GLU A 164 -23.78 7.36 -6.96
N ARG A 165 -25.09 7.40 -7.15
CA ARG A 165 -25.96 8.29 -6.38
C ARG A 165 -26.63 7.51 -5.28
N ARG A 166 -26.63 8.07 -4.09
CA ARG A 166 -27.31 7.49 -2.93
C ARG A 166 -28.79 7.27 -3.24
N GLY A 167 -29.27 6.05 -3.03
CA GLY A 167 -30.64 5.67 -3.35
C GLY A 167 -30.91 5.31 -4.81
N ASP A 168 -29.94 5.43 -5.70
CA ASP A 168 -30.05 4.93 -7.07
C ASP A 168 -29.90 3.40 -7.10
N ARG A 169 -30.71 2.73 -7.91
CA ARG A 169 -30.63 1.27 -8.11
C ARG A 169 -29.72 0.86 -9.26
N ARG A 170 -29.19 1.82 -10.01
CA ARG A 170 -28.24 1.56 -11.07
C ARG A 170 -26.88 1.12 -10.48
N PRO A 171 -26.15 0.24 -11.16
CA PRO A 171 -24.82 -0.13 -10.69
C PRO A 171 -23.87 1.08 -10.69
N PRO A 172 -22.87 1.09 -9.79
CA PRO A 172 -21.86 2.12 -9.79
C PRO A 172 -21.16 2.26 -11.14
N VAL A 173 -20.87 3.48 -11.54
CA VAL A 173 -20.21 3.79 -12.82
C VAL A 173 -18.72 3.99 -12.60
N GLN A 174 -17.89 3.30 -13.35
CA GLN A 174 -16.44 3.49 -13.32
C GLN A 174 -16.07 4.80 -14.02
N ILE A 175 -15.43 5.72 -13.29
CA ILE A 175 -14.96 7.01 -13.81
C ILE A 175 -13.45 7.06 -14.01
N ALA A 176 -12.71 6.12 -13.42
CA ALA A 176 -11.27 5.98 -13.64
C ALA A 176 -10.78 4.58 -13.32
N ARG A 177 -9.65 4.21 -13.95
CA ARG A 177 -8.90 2.98 -13.68
C ARG A 177 -7.42 3.24 -13.87
N ALA A 178 -6.64 2.77 -12.92
CA ALA A 178 -5.19 2.74 -13.00
C ALA A 178 -4.67 1.36 -12.60
N GLU A 179 -3.47 1.02 -13.09
CA GLU A 179 -2.79 -0.20 -12.67
C GLU A 179 -1.31 0.07 -12.42
N GLY A 180 -0.74 -0.69 -11.52
CA GLY A 180 0.67 -0.62 -11.17
C GLY A 180 1.20 -1.98 -10.75
N PHE A 181 2.53 -2.11 -10.77
CA PHE A 181 3.23 -3.35 -10.46
C PHE A 181 4.28 -3.10 -9.38
N PHE A 182 4.50 -4.11 -8.55
CA PHE A 182 5.61 -4.17 -7.61
C PHE A 182 6.14 -5.60 -7.52
N TYR A 183 7.31 -5.75 -6.89
CA TYR A 183 7.95 -7.04 -6.70
C TYR A 183 8.17 -7.32 -5.23
N ILE A 184 7.88 -8.55 -4.81
CA ILE A 184 8.33 -9.07 -3.53
C ILE A 184 9.60 -9.86 -3.79
N ILE A 185 10.71 -9.40 -3.20
CA ILE A 185 12.02 -10.07 -3.32
C ILE A 185 12.19 -11.08 -2.19
N PRO A 186 12.94 -12.19 -2.41
CA PRO A 186 13.23 -13.15 -1.36
C PRO A 186 13.88 -12.49 -0.15
N PRO A 187 13.64 -13.01 1.07
CA PRO A 187 14.45 -12.64 2.23
C PRO A 187 15.91 -13.02 1.99
N GLN A 188 16.81 -12.14 2.36
CA GLN A 188 18.28 -12.40 2.29
C GLN A 188 18.72 -13.12 3.54
#